data_1c89c639cfeb8fd5799bd135c2740bf5
#
_entry.id   1c89c639cfeb8fd5799bd135c2740bf5
#
_cell.length_a   1.000
_cell.length_b   1.000
_cell.length_c   1.000
_cell.angle_alpha   90.00
_cell.angle_beta   90.00
_cell.angle_gamma   90.00
#
_symmetry.space_group_name_H-M   'P 1'
#
loop_
_entity.id
_entity.type
_entity.pdbx_description
1 polymer ?
#
loop_
_entity_poly.entity_id
_entity_poly.type
_entity_poly.pdbx_seq_one_letter_code
_entity_poly.pdbx_strand_id
1 'polypeptide(L)'
;MSDMRDLPDEKLHAGHRARMRRKFLSYGPRIFDTYELLEMLLYHAIPSRDTNPIAKRLLMEFGSLNGVLTASPEELSRVSGIGERAAELLATVGRAADALWLDSSADAVVYNDYDRAGRRMAEYFKDNKKRAVAIMLLDNGMRERAIITLYDDVFYGSAAVKAAPFINEAILAGASVVITAHNNPFGPAVATDSDVETNRMIDMALEQVGIAVAEHYVISGDKYLGTRERHRFALSAGNELDKFRQSRELAAVREEGEK
;
A
#
# COMPACT_ATOMS: atom_id res chain seq x y z
N MET A 1 31.84 35.29 -2.89
CA MET A 1 30.57 34.55 -2.92
C MET A 1 30.16 34.50 -4.39
N SER A 2 30.45 33.39 -5.08
CA SER A 2 30.05 33.22 -6.49
C SER A 2 28.54 32.99 -6.51
N ASP A 3 27.86 33.77 -7.31
CA ASP A 3 26.42 33.77 -7.45
C ASP A 3 25.95 32.38 -7.97
N MET A 4 25.10 31.70 -7.24
CA MET A 4 24.54 30.36 -7.61
C MET A 4 23.73 30.40 -8.92
N ARG A 5 23.53 31.57 -9.51
CA ARG A 5 22.79 31.79 -10.76
C ARG A 5 23.55 31.47 -12.03
N ASP A 6 24.90 31.32 -11.96
CA ASP A 6 25.77 31.10 -13.12
C ASP A 6 26.31 29.66 -13.23
N LEU A 7 25.79 28.70 -12.47
CA LEU A 7 26.23 27.33 -12.63
C LEU A 7 25.53 26.69 -13.86
N PRO A 8 26.30 26.05 -14.76
CA PRO A 8 25.71 25.35 -15.91
C PRO A 8 24.70 24.32 -15.45
N ASP A 9 23.53 24.24 -16.12
CA ASP A 9 22.45 23.31 -15.84
C ASP A 9 22.92 21.85 -15.62
N GLU A 10 23.94 21.41 -16.36
CA GLU A 10 24.55 20.07 -16.20
C GLU A 10 25.11 19.80 -14.80
N LYS A 11 25.70 20.77 -14.12
CA LYS A 11 26.24 20.59 -12.76
C LYS A 11 25.17 20.59 -11.68
N LEU A 12 24.11 21.35 -11.89
CA LEU A 12 22.93 21.37 -11.02
C LEU A 12 22.19 20.03 -11.09
N HIS A 13 21.99 19.47 -12.28
CA HIS A 13 21.29 18.20 -12.50
C HIS A 13 22.10 16.97 -12.05
N ALA A 14 23.42 16.94 -12.20
CA ALA A 14 24.26 15.82 -11.73
C ALA A 14 24.18 15.64 -10.21
N GLY A 15 24.23 16.72 -9.44
CA GLY A 15 24.07 16.69 -8.00
C GLY A 15 22.65 16.26 -7.56
N HIS A 16 21.62 16.71 -8.29
CA HIS A 16 20.22 16.34 -8.02
C HIS A 16 19.99 14.84 -8.22
N ARG A 17 20.35 14.27 -9.36
CA ARG A 17 20.20 12.83 -9.64
C ARG A 17 20.90 11.93 -8.63
N ALA A 18 22.10 12.32 -8.18
CA ALA A 18 22.82 11.56 -7.16
C ALA A 18 22.12 11.61 -5.79
N ARG A 19 21.55 12.75 -5.42
CA ARG A 19 20.74 12.88 -4.18
C ARG A 19 19.47 12.07 -4.25
N MET A 20 18.73 12.12 -5.37
CA MET A 20 17.49 11.37 -5.58
C MET A 20 17.74 9.86 -5.47
N ARG A 21 18.78 9.34 -6.14
CA ARG A 21 19.15 7.91 -6.04
C ARG A 21 19.52 7.49 -4.62
N ARG A 22 20.32 8.28 -3.90
CA ARG A 22 20.63 7.97 -2.49
C ARG A 22 19.39 7.96 -1.61
N LYS A 23 18.53 8.97 -1.76
CA LYS A 23 17.27 9.08 -1.03
C LYS A 23 16.39 7.83 -1.30
N PHE A 24 16.28 7.41 -2.56
CA PHE A 24 15.53 6.22 -2.95
C PHE A 24 16.08 4.93 -2.32
N LEU A 25 17.40 4.73 -2.38
CA LEU A 25 18.03 3.54 -1.79
C LEU A 25 17.94 3.51 -0.25
N SER A 26 17.91 4.68 0.40
CA SER A 26 17.84 4.78 1.86
C SER A 26 16.42 4.64 2.41
N TYR A 27 15.42 5.13 1.70
CA TYR A 27 14.05 5.29 2.23
C TYR A 27 12.97 4.62 1.37
N GLY A 28 13.36 4.04 0.21
CA GLY A 28 12.43 3.40 -0.72
C GLY A 28 11.55 4.39 -1.50
N PRO A 29 10.60 3.87 -2.30
CA PRO A 29 9.80 4.68 -3.22
C PRO A 29 8.73 5.56 -2.55
N ARG A 30 8.31 5.22 -1.33
CA ARG A 30 7.13 5.83 -0.66
C ARG A 30 7.26 7.31 -0.32
N ILE A 31 8.47 7.84 -0.25
CA ILE A 31 8.74 9.24 0.07
C ILE A 31 8.84 10.12 -1.18
N PHE A 32 8.53 9.56 -2.35
CA PHE A 32 8.63 10.25 -3.63
C PHE A 32 7.24 10.45 -4.22
N ASP A 33 7.06 11.61 -4.84
CA ASP A 33 5.92 11.82 -5.72
C ASP A 33 6.03 10.95 -6.97
N THR A 34 4.89 10.65 -7.58
CA THR A 34 4.83 9.78 -8.77
C THR A 34 5.69 10.31 -9.92
N TYR A 35 5.72 11.64 -10.12
CA TYR A 35 6.56 12.24 -11.16
C TYR A 35 8.07 12.11 -10.84
N GLU A 36 8.47 12.11 -9.58
CA GLU A 36 9.85 11.90 -9.15
C GLU A 36 10.33 10.48 -9.44
N LEU A 37 9.45 9.48 -9.25
CA LEU A 37 9.74 8.09 -9.62
C LEU A 37 9.93 7.94 -11.13
N LEU A 38 9.06 8.54 -11.95
CA LEU A 38 9.21 8.57 -13.40
C LEU A 38 10.49 9.31 -13.83
N GLU A 39 10.77 10.45 -13.21
CA GLU A 39 11.99 11.20 -13.43
C GLU A 39 13.23 10.33 -13.22
N MET A 40 13.27 9.56 -12.13
CA MET A 40 14.38 8.66 -11.82
C MET A 40 14.52 7.51 -12.83
N LEU A 41 13.43 6.92 -13.29
CA LEU A 41 13.46 5.93 -14.37
C LEU A 41 14.06 6.54 -15.65
N LEU A 42 13.63 7.73 -16.00
CA LEU A 42 14.11 8.43 -17.20
C LEU A 42 15.60 8.81 -17.13
N TYR A 43 16.24 8.89 -15.95
CA TYR A 43 17.69 9.11 -15.84
C TYR A 43 18.52 8.08 -16.60
N HIS A 44 18.00 6.86 -16.74
CA HIS A 44 18.70 5.75 -17.41
C HIS A 44 18.64 5.85 -18.93
N ALA A 45 17.58 6.42 -19.47
CA ALA A 45 17.39 6.57 -20.92
C ALA A 45 17.73 7.99 -21.43
N ILE A 46 17.68 9.00 -20.56
CA ILE A 46 17.90 10.41 -20.89
C ILE A 46 18.99 11.00 -19.96
N PRO A 47 20.28 10.74 -20.22
CA PRO A 47 21.34 11.11 -19.27
C PRO A 47 21.63 12.62 -19.21
N SER A 48 21.41 13.37 -20.28
CA SER A 48 21.93 14.74 -20.46
C SER A 48 20.88 15.86 -20.39
N ARG A 49 19.59 15.52 -20.15
CA ARG A 49 18.51 16.53 -20.08
C ARG A 49 17.76 16.45 -18.76
N ASP A 50 17.13 17.56 -18.37
CA ASP A 50 16.18 17.58 -17.28
C ASP A 50 14.96 16.69 -17.62
N THR A 51 14.75 15.67 -16.80
CA THR A 51 13.66 14.69 -16.98
C THR A 51 12.41 15.02 -16.18
N ASN A 52 12.47 15.99 -15.25
CA ASN A 52 11.33 16.40 -14.45
C ASN A 52 10.15 16.92 -15.30
N PRO A 53 10.35 17.85 -16.26
CA PRO A 53 9.26 18.29 -17.13
C PRO A 53 8.71 17.16 -18.01
N ILE A 54 9.55 16.18 -18.37
CA ILE A 54 9.13 15.03 -19.19
C ILE A 54 8.23 14.11 -18.37
N ALA A 55 8.64 13.80 -17.13
CA ALA A 55 7.86 12.99 -16.20
C ALA A 55 6.47 13.59 -15.93
N LYS A 56 6.40 14.91 -15.74
CA LYS A 56 5.12 15.62 -15.56
C LYS A 56 4.23 15.54 -16.79
N ARG A 57 4.79 15.69 -18.01
CA ARG A 57 4.01 15.53 -19.25
C ARG A 57 3.46 14.11 -19.42
N LEU A 58 4.23 13.09 -19.08
CA LEU A 58 3.76 11.71 -19.10
C LEU A 58 2.57 11.52 -18.17
N LEU A 59 2.63 12.05 -16.94
CA LEU A 59 1.49 11.96 -16.01
C LEU A 59 0.27 12.77 -16.47
N MET A 60 0.47 13.91 -17.13
CA MET A 60 -0.62 14.69 -17.72
C MET A 60 -1.31 13.93 -18.85
N GLU A 61 -0.54 13.21 -19.69
CA GLU A 61 -1.08 12.46 -20.84
C GLU A 61 -1.78 11.16 -20.40
N PHE A 62 -1.15 10.40 -19.49
CA PHE A 62 -1.61 9.04 -19.13
C PHE A 62 -2.31 8.97 -17.77
N GLY A 63 -2.42 10.07 -17.04
CA GLY A 63 -3.17 10.21 -15.79
C GLY A 63 -2.53 9.61 -14.55
N SER A 64 -1.70 8.56 -14.67
CA SER A 64 -1.09 7.87 -13.54
C SER A 64 0.21 7.15 -13.91
N LEU A 65 1.00 6.72 -12.91
CA LEU A 65 2.16 5.86 -13.13
C LEU A 65 1.77 4.55 -13.85
N ASN A 66 0.66 3.96 -13.43
CA ASN A 66 0.14 2.76 -14.10
C ASN A 66 -0.18 3.03 -15.57
N GLY A 67 -0.89 4.13 -15.87
CA GLY A 67 -1.19 4.51 -17.26
C GLY A 67 0.07 4.70 -18.11
N VAL A 68 1.13 5.30 -17.55
CA VAL A 68 2.43 5.44 -18.24
C VAL A 68 3.09 4.09 -18.49
N LEU A 69 3.15 3.22 -17.47
CA LEU A 69 3.88 1.95 -17.55
C LEU A 69 3.15 0.86 -18.36
N THR A 70 1.84 1.00 -18.54
CA THR A 70 1.02 0.08 -19.37
C THR A 70 0.85 0.56 -20.81
N ALA A 71 1.21 1.82 -21.11
CA ALA A 71 1.14 2.36 -22.48
C ALA A 71 2.12 1.67 -23.42
N SER A 72 1.78 1.62 -24.71
CA SER A 72 2.67 1.09 -25.74
C SER A 72 3.87 2.03 -26.00
N PRO A 73 5.01 1.51 -26.49
CA PRO A 73 6.14 2.35 -26.87
C PRO A 73 5.78 3.43 -27.91
N GLU A 74 4.85 3.12 -28.81
CA GLU A 74 4.35 4.04 -29.83
C GLU A 74 3.57 5.21 -29.21
N GLU A 75 2.73 4.96 -28.20
CA GLU A 75 2.00 6.00 -27.47
C GLU A 75 2.95 6.86 -26.64
N LEU A 76 3.86 6.23 -25.89
CA LEU A 76 4.87 6.92 -25.09
C LEU A 76 5.76 7.85 -25.94
N SER A 77 6.14 7.41 -27.15
CA SER A 77 6.99 8.19 -28.05
C SER A 77 6.33 9.46 -28.61
N ARG A 78 4.99 9.59 -28.49
CA ARG A 78 4.27 10.82 -28.87
C ARG A 78 4.49 11.95 -27.86
N VAL A 79 4.89 11.63 -26.64
CA VAL A 79 5.15 12.63 -25.62
C VAL A 79 6.47 13.35 -25.89
N SER A 80 6.40 14.65 -25.97
CA SER A 80 7.59 15.49 -26.24
C SER A 80 8.71 15.23 -25.22
N GLY A 81 9.87 14.82 -25.71
CA GLY A 81 11.06 14.49 -24.93
C GLY A 81 11.26 12.98 -24.68
N ILE A 82 10.32 12.14 -25.07
CA ILE A 82 10.45 10.69 -25.05
C ILE A 82 10.89 10.22 -26.42
N GLY A 83 12.10 9.66 -26.50
CA GLY A 83 12.59 8.93 -27.65
C GLY A 83 12.38 7.42 -27.49
N GLU A 84 12.67 6.67 -28.54
CA GLU A 84 12.49 5.22 -28.61
C GLU A 84 13.05 4.48 -27.40
N ARG A 85 14.28 4.73 -26.99
CA ARG A 85 14.92 4.11 -25.80
C ARG A 85 14.20 4.40 -24.50
N ALA A 86 13.65 5.60 -24.33
CA ALA A 86 12.93 5.96 -23.11
C ALA A 86 11.54 5.28 -23.10
N ALA A 87 10.88 5.21 -24.24
CA ALA A 87 9.61 4.50 -24.40
C ALA A 87 9.78 2.99 -24.13
N GLU A 88 10.80 2.36 -24.73
CA GLU A 88 11.13 0.96 -24.50
C GLU A 88 11.45 0.67 -23.02
N LEU A 89 12.23 1.54 -22.38
CA LEU A 89 12.53 1.38 -20.94
C LEU A 89 11.26 1.39 -20.09
N LEU A 90 10.39 2.39 -20.28
CA LEU A 90 9.15 2.50 -19.50
C LEU A 90 8.23 1.30 -19.72
N ALA A 91 8.03 0.89 -20.97
CA ALA A 91 7.22 -0.29 -21.30
C ALA A 91 7.84 -1.59 -20.76
N THR A 92 9.18 -1.70 -20.77
CA THR A 92 9.89 -2.88 -20.21
C THR A 92 9.72 -2.94 -18.69
N VAL A 93 9.85 -1.82 -17.99
CA VAL A 93 9.62 -1.74 -16.53
C VAL A 93 8.18 -2.14 -16.19
N GLY A 94 7.19 -1.65 -16.95
CA GLY A 94 5.79 -2.02 -16.77
C GLY A 94 5.57 -3.53 -16.93
N ARG A 95 6.05 -4.12 -18.04
CA ARG A 95 5.94 -5.57 -18.29
C ARG A 95 6.69 -6.41 -17.28
N ALA A 96 7.84 -5.95 -16.81
CA ALA A 96 8.60 -6.63 -15.75
C ALA A 96 7.84 -6.59 -14.41
N ALA A 97 7.18 -5.49 -14.09
CA ALA A 97 6.31 -5.37 -12.91
C ALA A 97 5.11 -6.31 -13.00
N ASP A 98 4.47 -6.41 -14.17
CA ASP A 98 3.38 -7.36 -14.42
C ASP A 98 3.85 -8.81 -14.31
N ALA A 99 5.01 -9.16 -14.88
CA ALA A 99 5.59 -10.49 -14.78
C ALA A 99 5.92 -10.86 -13.33
N LEU A 100 6.53 -9.96 -12.57
CA LEU A 100 6.80 -10.13 -11.16
C LEU A 100 5.52 -10.32 -10.35
N TRP A 101 4.48 -9.55 -10.67
CA TRP A 101 3.16 -9.68 -10.07
C TRP A 101 2.54 -11.06 -10.34
N LEU A 102 2.58 -11.54 -11.59
CA LEU A 102 2.08 -12.86 -11.98
C LEU A 102 2.87 -13.98 -11.27
N ASP A 103 4.18 -13.89 -11.23
CA ASP A 103 5.05 -14.87 -10.57
C ASP A 103 4.78 -14.92 -9.05
N SER A 104 4.71 -13.76 -8.41
CA SER A 104 4.40 -13.66 -6.97
C SER A 104 2.97 -14.09 -6.62
N SER A 105 2.04 -14.02 -7.58
CA SER A 105 0.62 -14.37 -7.36
C SER A 105 0.32 -15.86 -7.61
N ALA A 106 1.17 -16.60 -8.30
CA ALA A 106 0.97 -18.01 -8.61
C ALA A 106 0.90 -18.89 -7.35
N ASP A 107 1.73 -18.58 -6.35
CA ASP A 107 1.80 -19.27 -5.04
C ASP A 107 1.30 -18.39 -3.87
N ALA A 108 0.65 -17.24 -4.18
CA ALA A 108 0.25 -16.30 -3.14
C ALA A 108 -0.83 -16.87 -2.22
N VAL A 109 -0.59 -16.81 -0.92
CA VAL A 109 -1.56 -17.21 0.09
C VAL A 109 -2.78 -16.32 0.02
N VAL A 110 -3.97 -16.93 -0.10
CA VAL A 110 -5.26 -16.23 -0.08
C VAL A 110 -5.73 -16.12 1.36
N TYR A 111 -6.04 -14.90 1.80
CA TYR A 111 -6.51 -14.59 3.16
C TYR A 111 -8.03 -14.42 3.21
N ASN A 112 -8.75 -15.37 2.63
CA ASN A 112 -10.22 -15.43 2.61
C ASN A 112 -10.80 -16.22 3.80
N ASP A 113 -10.02 -16.43 4.83
CA ASP A 113 -10.37 -17.15 6.05
C ASP A 113 -9.97 -16.32 7.27
N TYR A 114 -10.92 -16.16 8.21
CA TYR A 114 -10.77 -15.35 9.42
C TYR A 114 -9.56 -15.79 10.25
N ASP A 115 -9.42 -17.10 10.51
CA ASP A 115 -8.34 -17.62 11.34
C ASP A 115 -6.98 -17.51 10.64
N ARG A 116 -6.94 -17.72 9.32
CA ARG A 116 -5.72 -17.58 8.53
C ARG A 116 -5.20 -16.13 8.57
N ALA A 117 -6.09 -15.17 8.37
CA ALA A 117 -5.75 -13.77 8.42
C ALA A 117 -5.34 -13.33 9.84
N GLY A 118 -6.08 -13.75 10.87
CA GLY A 118 -5.75 -13.48 12.26
C GLY A 118 -4.38 -14.03 12.67
N ARG A 119 -4.07 -15.29 12.32
CA ARG A 119 -2.72 -15.88 12.57
C ARG A 119 -1.62 -15.12 11.84
N ARG A 120 -1.85 -14.69 10.60
CA ARG A 120 -0.86 -13.92 9.84
C ARG A 120 -0.59 -12.56 10.47
N MET A 121 -1.62 -11.89 10.99
CA MET A 121 -1.45 -10.64 11.72
C MET A 121 -0.77 -10.86 13.08
N ALA A 122 -1.10 -11.93 13.81
CA ALA A 122 -0.42 -12.27 15.05
C ALA A 122 1.08 -12.56 14.82
N GLU A 123 1.43 -13.30 13.77
CA GLU A 123 2.82 -13.54 13.39
C GLU A 123 3.56 -12.24 13.04
N TYR A 124 2.90 -11.29 12.36
CA TYR A 124 3.47 -9.98 12.04
C TYR A 124 3.85 -9.18 13.30
N PHE A 125 3.04 -9.26 14.36
CA PHE A 125 3.28 -8.54 15.61
C PHE A 125 4.13 -9.32 16.63
N LYS A 126 4.51 -10.56 16.37
CA LYS A 126 5.14 -11.48 17.31
C LYS A 126 6.33 -10.91 18.08
N ASP A 127 7.20 -10.18 17.37
CA ASP A 127 8.41 -9.60 17.96
C ASP A 127 8.22 -8.14 18.40
N ASN A 128 7.04 -7.57 18.19
CA ASN A 128 6.75 -6.20 18.53
C ASN A 128 6.29 -6.08 19.98
N LYS A 129 7.17 -5.55 20.84
CA LYS A 129 6.91 -5.34 22.28
C LYS A 129 6.24 -4.01 22.60
N LYS A 130 6.05 -3.15 21.61
CA LYS A 130 5.35 -1.88 21.72
C LYS A 130 3.97 -1.97 21.11
N ARG A 131 3.09 -1.02 21.48
CA ARG A 131 1.83 -0.86 20.76
C ARG A 131 2.09 -0.40 19.35
N ALA A 132 1.45 -1.06 18.39
CA ALA A 132 1.56 -0.68 17.00
C ALA A 132 0.24 -0.93 16.27
N VAL A 133 0.03 -0.19 15.19
CA VAL A 133 -1.12 -0.32 14.29
C VAL A 133 -0.62 -0.65 12.91
N ALA A 134 -1.14 -1.71 12.33
CA ALA A 134 -0.75 -2.16 11.00
C ALA A 134 -1.96 -2.34 10.07
N ILE A 135 -1.68 -2.31 8.78
CA ILE A 135 -2.62 -2.61 7.71
C ILE A 135 -2.05 -3.71 6.82
N MET A 136 -2.83 -4.75 6.58
CA MET A 136 -2.59 -5.75 5.53
C MET A 136 -3.34 -5.31 4.28
N LEU A 137 -2.64 -5.17 3.19
CA LEU A 137 -3.12 -4.71 1.90
C LEU A 137 -3.35 -5.91 0.99
N LEU A 138 -4.57 -6.08 0.50
CA LEU A 138 -4.98 -7.24 -0.27
C LEU A 138 -5.50 -6.81 -1.64
N ASP A 139 -5.29 -7.68 -2.63
CA ASP A 139 -5.94 -7.54 -3.92
C ASP A 139 -7.41 -8.00 -3.88
N ASN A 140 -8.09 -7.94 -5.03
CA ASN A 140 -9.48 -8.38 -5.17
C ASN A 140 -9.66 -9.90 -4.94
N GLY A 141 -8.60 -10.69 -5.07
CA GLY A 141 -8.56 -12.12 -4.77
C GLY A 141 -8.14 -12.45 -3.33
N MET A 142 -8.11 -11.46 -2.42
CA MET A 142 -7.66 -11.59 -1.02
C MET A 142 -6.21 -12.08 -0.88
N ARG A 143 -5.33 -11.77 -1.84
CA ARG A 143 -3.90 -12.07 -1.77
C ARG A 143 -3.14 -10.92 -1.14
N GLU A 144 -2.20 -11.24 -0.25
CA GLU A 144 -1.37 -10.24 0.43
C GLU A 144 -0.44 -9.52 -0.56
N ARG A 145 -0.57 -8.20 -0.64
CA ARG A 145 0.35 -7.31 -1.33
C ARG A 145 1.46 -6.81 -0.41
N ALA A 146 1.08 -6.44 0.80
CA ALA A 146 1.99 -6.00 1.85
C ALA A 146 1.30 -5.97 3.22
N ILE A 147 2.10 -6.01 4.29
CA ILE A 147 1.68 -5.57 5.62
C ILE A 147 2.58 -4.41 6.03
N ILE A 148 1.97 -3.33 6.54
CA ILE A 148 2.66 -2.09 6.85
C ILE A 148 2.27 -1.62 8.24
N THR A 149 3.26 -1.32 9.08
CA THR A 149 3.01 -0.60 10.32
C THR A 149 2.77 0.87 10.00
N LEU A 150 1.59 1.38 10.38
CA LEU A 150 1.19 2.77 10.17
C LEU A 150 1.53 3.65 11.38
N TYR A 151 1.45 3.08 12.58
CA TYR A 151 1.76 3.76 13.83
C TYR A 151 2.58 2.84 14.72
N ASP A 152 3.59 3.42 15.35
CA ASP A 152 4.44 2.77 16.35
C ASP A 152 4.33 3.50 17.68
N ASP A 153 4.21 2.74 18.77
CA ASP A 153 4.03 3.23 20.15
C ASP A 153 2.79 4.13 20.36
N VAL A 154 1.70 3.83 19.63
CA VAL A 154 0.43 4.58 19.68
C VAL A 154 -0.70 3.67 20.17
N PHE A 155 -1.54 4.18 21.07
CA PHE A 155 -2.79 3.53 21.46
C PHE A 155 -3.82 3.67 20.32
N TYR A 156 -4.37 2.56 19.84
CA TYR A 156 -5.23 2.53 18.66
C TYR A 156 -6.50 3.39 18.82
N GLY A 157 -7.20 3.30 19.94
CA GLY A 157 -8.39 4.08 20.24
C GLY A 157 -8.12 5.57 20.55
N SER A 158 -6.91 6.08 20.32
CA SER A 158 -6.56 7.47 20.60
C SER A 158 -6.84 8.42 19.45
N ALA A 159 -7.01 9.70 19.75
CA ALA A 159 -7.15 10.74 18.74
C ALA A 159 -5.91 10.94 17.83
N ALA A 160 -4.79 10.28 18.14
CA ALA A 160 -3.59 10.28 17.30
C ALA A 160 -3.76 9.44 16.03
N VAL A 161 -4.59 8.39 16.08
CA VAL A 161 -4.89 7.55 14.92
C VAL A 161 -5.85 8.29 13.97
N LYS A 162 -5.42 8.45 12.73
CA LYS A 162 -6.17 9.13 11.66
C LYS A 162 -6.37 8.18 10.48
N ALA A 163 -7.43 8.37 9.71
CA ALA A 163 -7.73 7.55 8.54
C ALA A 163 -6.76 7.76 7.36
N ALA A 164 -6.18 8.95 7.21
CA ALA A 164 -5.36 9.29 6.06
C ALA A 164 -4.19 8.33 5.78
N PRO A 165 -3.38 7.86 6.77
CA PRO A 165 -2.33 6.87 6.51
C PRO A 165 -2.87 5.54 5.95
N PHE A 166 -4.04 5.08 6.42
CA PHE A 166 -4.67 3.85 5.91
C PHE A 166 -5.09 4.01 4.44
N ILE A 167 -5.72 5.14 4.09
CA ILE A 167 -6.13 5.45 2.72
C ILE A 167 -4.91 5.54 1.81
N ASN A 168 -3.90 6.29 2.21
CA ASN A 168 -2.70 6.52 1.39
C ASN A 168 -1.99 5.20 1.06
N GLU A 169 -1.76 4.35 2.04
CA GLU A 169 -1.08 3.07 1.81
C GLU A 169 -1.94 2.12 0.96
N ALA A 170 -3.25 2.10 1.18
CA ALA A 170 -4.15 1.27 0.39
C ALA A 170 -4.22 1.70 -1.08
N ILE A 171 -4.28 3.00 -1.36
CA ILE A 171 -4.26 3.53 -2.73
C ILE A 171 -2.89 3.27 -3.39
N LEU A 172 -1.78 3.56 -2.70
CA LEU A 172 -0.44 3.35 -3.24
C LEU A 172 -0.16 1.89 -3.60
N ALA A 173 -0.68 0.97 -2.81
CA ALA A 173 -0.56 -0.47 -3.09
C ALA A 173 -1.59 -0.97 -4.12
N GLY A 174 -2.55 -0.15 -4.54
CA GLY A 174 -3.67 -0.60 -5.36
C GLY A 174 -4.49 -1.69 -4.69
N ALA A 175 -4.65 -1.61 -3.37
CA ALA A 175 -5.42 -2.59 -2.62
C ALA A 175 -6.92 -2.41 -2.89
N SER A 176 -7.64 -3.52 -3.03
CA SER A 176 -9.10 -3.55 -3.13
C SER A 176 -9.76 -3.86 -1.79
N VAL A 177 -9.04 -4.61 -0.95
CA VAL A 177 -9.46 -5.02 0.38
C VAL A 177 -8.32 -4.79 1.36
N VAL A 178 -8.66 -4.43 2.59
CA VAL A 178 -7.68 -4.32 3.67
C VAL A 178 -8.14 -5.08 4.91
N ILE A 179 -7.17 -5.52 5.69
CA ILE A 179 -7.34 -5.97 7.05
C ILE A 179 -6.50 -5.07 7.93
N THR A 180 -7.10 -4.51 8.97
CA THR A 180 -6.37 -3.67 9.93
C THR A 180 -6.15 -4.45 11.22
N ALA A 181 -5.09 -4.11 11.95
CA ALA A 181 -4.88 -4.67 13.26
C ALA A 181 -4.07 -3.74 14.17
N HIS A 182 -4.28 -3.89 15.47
CA HIS A 182 -3.36 -3.34 16.45
C HIS A 182 -2.98 -4.41 17.48
N ASN A 183 -1.79 -4.32 18.05
CA ASN A 183 -1.38 -5.20 19.12
C ASN A 183 -1.62 -4.57 20.49
N ASN A 184 -1.95 -5.42 21.46
CA ASN A 184 -2.00 -5.09 22.88
C ASN A 184 -0.97 -5.95 23.64
N PRO A 185 0.32 -5.55 23.67
CA PRO A 185 1.38 -6.37 24.27
C PRO A 185 1.26 -6.49 25.80
N PHE A 186 0.42 -5.67 26.45
CA PHE A 186 0.30 -5.58 27.92
C PHE A 186 -1.07 -6.07 28.43
N GLY A 187 -1.93 -6.61 27.58
CA GLY A 187 -3.28 -7.02 27.96
C GLY A 187 -3.84 -8.08 27.03
N PRO A 188 -5.10 -8.49 27.26
CA PRO A 188 -5.76 -9.48 26.42
C PRO A 188 -6.11 -8.94 25.03
N ALA A 189 -6.38 -9.86 24.09
CA ALA A 189 -6.92 -9.53 22.77
C ALA A 189 -8.42 -9.21 22.90
N VAL A 190 -8.75 -8.02 23.39
CA VAL A 190 -10.13 -7.56 23.60
C VAL A 190 -10.25 -6.14 23.08
N ALA A 191 -11.29 -5.87 22.31
CA ALA A 191 -11.59 -4.53 21.81
C ALA A 191 -12.21 -3.67 22.91
N THR A 192 -11.82 -2.39 22.92
CA THR A 192 -12.45 -1.36 23.74
C THR A 192 -13.47 -0.56 22.90
N ASP A 193 -14.36 0.18 23.56
CA ASP A 193 -15.32 1.08 22.86
C ASP A 193 -14.60 2.10 21.97
N SER A 194 -13.44 2.60 22.40
CA SER A 194 -12.63 3.51 21.61
C SER A 194 -12.01 2.85 20.36
N ASP A 195 -11.71 1.55 20.41
CA ASP A 195 -11.25 0.81 19.24
C ASP A 195 -12.38 0.66 18.23
N VAL A 196 -13.60 0.39 18.69
CA VAL A 196 -14.79 0.29 17.84
C VAL A 196 -15.07 1.62 17.12
N GLU A 197 -14.98 2.74 17.82
CA GLU A 197 -15.18 4.07 17.22
C GLU A 197 -14.08 4.40 16.20
N THR A 198 -12.82 4.04 16.51
CA THR A 198 -11.70 4.20 15.57
C THR A 198 -11.89 3.34 14.33
N ASN A 199 -12.32 2.08 14.48
CA ASN A 199 -12.66 1.20 13.36
C ASN A 199 -13.71 1.82 12.46
N ARG A 200 -14.79 2.36 13.06
CA ARG A 200 -15.86 3.00 12.31
C ARG A 200 -15.36 4.18 11.48
N MET A 201 -14.50 5.03 12.05
CA MET A 201 -13.90 6.17 11.34
C MET A 201 -13.06 5.70 10.16
N ILE A 202 -12.23 4.68 10.35
CA ILE A 202 -11.36 4.13 9.29
C ILE A 202 -12.20 3.46 8.20
N ASP A 203 -13.19 2.65 8.57
CA ASP A 203 -14.10 1.97 7.66
C ASP A 203 -14.81 2.97 6.73
N MET A 204 -15.43 4.00 7.32
CA MET A 204 -16.12 5.03 6.54
C MET A 204 -15.20 5.75 5.57
N ALA A 205 -13.97 6.01 5.98
CA ALA A 205 -12.99 6.73 5.17
C ALA A 205 -12.46 5.88 4.00
N LEU A 206 -12.22 4.59 4.20
CA LEU A 206 -11.79 3.66 3.14
C LEU A 206 -12.93 3.35 2.16
N GLU A 207 -14.17 3.25 2.67
CA GLU A 207 -15.36 3.07 1.83
C GLU A 207 -15.55 4.22 0.83
N GLN A 208 -15.27 5.45 1.24
CA GLN A 208 -15.34 6.64 0.36
C GLN A 208 -14.44 6.54 -0.87
N VAL A 209 -13.36 5.79 -0.78
CA VAL A 209 -12.41 5.55 -1.89
C VAL A 209 -12.56 4.16 -2.52
N GLY A 210 -13.66 3.45 -2.22
CA GLY A 210 -13.99 2.16 -2.82
C GLY A 210 -13.15 0.98 -2.30
N ILE A 211 -12.50 1.11 -1.13
CA ILE A 211 -11.68 0.06 -0.52
C ILE A 211 -12.45 -0.61 0.62
N ALA A 212 -12.62 -1.93 0.52
CA ALA A 212 -13.31 -2.71 1.55
C ALA A 212 -12.38 -3.02 2.74
N VAL A 213 -12.90 -2.91 3.97
CA VAL A 213 -12.22 -3.45 5.14
C VAL A 213 -12.82 -4.82 5.48
N ALA A 214 -12.05 -5.89 5.41
CA ALA A 214 -12.52 -7.23 5.73
C ALA A 214 -12.67 -7.43 7.23
N GLU A 215 -11.68 -7.03 8.04
CA GLU A 215 -11.67 -7.19 9.49
C GLU A 215 -10.75 -6.16 10.15
N HIS A 216 -10.97 -5.95 11.45
CA HIS A 216 -9.97 -5.37 12.35
C HIS A 216 -9.66 -6.35 13.48
N TYR A 217 -8.38 -6.70 13.65
CA TYR A 217 -7.93 -7.60 14.71
C TYR A 217 -7.28 -6.85 15.88
N VAL A 218 -7.64 -7.26 17.10
CA VAL A 218 -6.84 -6.98 18.30
C VAL A 218 -5.92 -8.17 18.52
N ILE A 219 -4.62 -7.94 18.61
CA ILE A 219 -3.59 -8.97 18.73
C ILE A 219 -2.97 -8.93 20.12
N SER A 220 -2.79 -10.09 20.76
CA SER A 220 -2.06 -10.22 22.02
C SER A 220 -1.25 -11.53 22.01
N GLY A 221 0.04 -11.44 21.77
CA GLY A 221 0.92 -12.59 21.55
C GLY A 221 0.46 -13.39 20.31
N ASP A 222 0.12 -14.65 20.51
CA ASP A 222 -0.44 -15.55 19.50
C ASP A 222 -1.96 -15.49 19.35
N LYS A 223 -2.63 -14.75 20.23
CA LYS A 223 -4.08 -14.60 20.25
C LYS A 223 -4.53 -13.41 19.42
N TYR A 224 -5.68 -13.56 18.79
CA TYR A 224 -6.32 -12.51 18.01
C TYR A 224 -7.84 -12.54 18.17
N LEU A 225 -8.46 -11.37 18.11
CA LEU A 225 -9.90 -11.20 18.13
C LEU A 225 -10.30 -10.18 17.05
N GLY A 226 -11.20 -10.58 16.16
CA GLY A 226 -11.81 -9.66 15.20
C GLY A 226 -12.92 -8.85 15.83
N THR A 227 -13.03 -7.59 15.46
CA THR A 227 -13.90 -6.61 16.14
C THR A 227 -15.05 -6.10 15.30
N ARG A 228 -15.15 -6.49 14.01
CA ARG A 228 -16.20 -5.95 13.14
C ARG A 228 -17.56 -6.55 13.43
N GLU A 229 -18.54 -5.69 13.58
CA GLU A 229 -19.95 -6.08 13.68
C GLU A 229 -20.47 -6.62 12.35
N ARG A 230 -21.35 -7.64 12.45
CA ARG A 230 -21.90 -8.47 11.35
C ARG A 230 -22.61 -7.71 10.21
N HIS A 231 -22.77 -6.38 10.25
CA HIS A 231 -23.81 -5.73 9.45
C HIS A 231 -23.35 -4.70 8.39
N ARG A 232 -22.07 -4.56 8.04
CA ARG A 232 -21.70 -3.35 7.33
C ARG A 232 -21.13 -3.42 5.92
N PHE A 233 -20.99 -4.52 5.25
CA PHE A 233 -20.56 -4.45 3.85
C PHE A 233 -21.26 -5.43 2.92
N ALA A 234 -22.31 -4.92 2.26
CA ALA A 234 -22.70 -5.37 0.95
C ALA A 234 -21.80 -4.68 -0.08
N LEU A 235 -20.54 -5.05 -0.20
CA LEU A 235 -19.72 -4.71 -1.34
C LEU A 235 -19.53 -5.97 -2.17
N SER A 236 -19.76 -5.83 -3.45
CA SER A 236 -19.45 -6.78 -4.51
C SER A 236 -17.92 -6.98 -4.73
N ALA A 237 -17.16 -7.11 -3.66
CA ALA A 237 -15.85 -7.73 -3.72
C ALA A 237 -16.10 -9.22 -3.82
N GLY A 238 -15.68 -9.85 -4.89
CA GLY A 238 -16.08 -11.18 -5.34
C GLY A 238 -16.10 -12.32 -4.29
N ASN A 239 -16.38 -13.52 -4.71
CA ASN A 239 -16.55 -14.75 -3.92
C ASN A 239 -15.55 -14.96 -2.76
N GLU A 240 -14.35 -14.36 -2.80
CA GLU A 240 -13.31 -14.55 -1.78
C GLU A 240 -13.57 -13.75 -0.50
N LEU A 241 -14.09 -12.53 -0.59
CA LEU A 241 -14.49 -11.75 0.59
C LEU A 241 -15.74 -12.36 1.27
N ASP A 242 -16.65 -12.94 0.49
CA ASP A 242 -17.81 -13.65 1.04
C ASP A 242 -17.38 -14.92 1.78
N LYS A 243 -16.39 -15.65 1.28
CA LYS A 243 -15.79 -16.80 1.99
C LYS A 243 -15.15 -16.37 3.31
N PHE A 244 -14.43 -15.24 3.33
CA PHE A 244 -13.87 -14.67 4.55
C PHE A 244 -14.96 -14.37 5.59
N ARG A 245 -16.08 -13.77 5.18
CA ARG A 245 -17.22 -13.48 6.06
C ARG A 245 -17.85 -14.73 6.62
N GLN A 246 -18.05 -15.77 5.80
CA GLN A 246 -18.57 -17.05 6.24
C GLN A 246 -17.64 -17.74 7.24
N SER A 247 -16.33 -17.74 7.02
CA SER A 247 -15.36 -18.32 7.94
C SER A 247 -15.35 -17.63 9.30
N ARG A 248 -15.54 -16.31 9.33
CA ARG A 248 -15.68 -15.51 10.55
C ARG A 248 -16.92 -15.88 11.35
N GLU A 249 -18.07 -16.06 10.68
CA GLU A 249 -19.31 -16.50 11.34
C GLU A 249 -19.16 -17.87 11.97
N LEU A 250 -18.50 -18.81 11.29
CA LEU A 250 -18.20 -20.14 11.82
C LEU A 250 -17.26 -20.09 13.02
N ALA A 251 -16.25 -19.19 13.01
CA ALA A 251 -15.35 -19.00 14.15
C ALA A 251 -16.10 -18.46 15.37
N ALA A 252 -16.97 -17.47 15.19
CA ALA A 252 -17.77 -16.90 16.28
C ALA A 252 -18.70 -17.95 16.93
N VAL A 253 -19.31 -18.83 16.15
CA VAL A 253 -20.17 -19.93 16.66
C VAL A 253 -19.37 -20.95 17.49
N ARG A 254 -18.10 -21.22 17.13
CA ARG A 254 -17.22 -22.11 17.91
C ARG A 254 -16.86 -21.52 19.27
N GLU A 255 -16.54 -20.21 19.32
CA GLU A 255 -16.22 -19.53 20.58
C GLU A 255 -17.41 -19.45 21.53
N GLU A 256 -18.65 -19.33 21.03
CA GLU A 256 -19.88 -19.35 21.83
C GLU A 256 -20.24 -20.77 22.35
N GLY A 257 -19.84 -21.82 21.63
CA GLY A 257 -20.08 -23.21 21.99
C GLY A 257 -19.11 -23.79 23.01
N GLU A 258 -17.97 -23.15 23.24
CA GLU A 258 -16.94 -23.56 24.21
C GLU A 258 -17.07 -22.85 25.58
N LYS A 259 -18.09 -22.00 25.78
CA LYS A 259 -18.44 -21.33 27.05
C LYS A 259 -19.63 -22.01 27.70
#